data_5938840547808963e6b8c650fcf83458
#
_entry.id   5938840547808963e6b8c650fcf83458
#
_cell.length_a   1.000
_cell.length_b   1.000
_cell.length_c   1.000
_cell.angle_alpha   90.00
_cell.angle_beta   90.00
_cell.angle_gamma   90.00
#
_symmetry.space_group_name_H-M   'P 1'
#
loop_
_entity.id
_entity.type
_entity.pdbx_description
1 polymer ?
#
loop_
_entity_poly.entity_id
_entity_poly.type
_entity_poly.pdbx_seq_one_letter_code
_entity_poly.pdbx_strand_id
1 'polypeptide(L)'
;MPFIPHSEADVSAMLKAIGVARIDDLFDEIPAALKIDALAKVPPGLSEMEVARLMKERAAEDGTPLNFAGAGAYEHHIPAAVWAIVSRGEFYSAYTPYQAEASQGTLQLIYEYQTMMTRLTGMDVSNASMYDGATSLAEAVLMAERCAKKGPRRVLVPRSVHPAYRKTLRTIVALQNIEVVEFDFCHEGDMAGGISPEWLASQDFGAFTALAIAQPNFFGVLEDVDALTDWAHANGALVIGIVNPLSLAALKPPGEWGATAADIVCGDGQPLGVPLSSGGPYFGILACKQKFVRQLPGRIVGRTTDLEGKEGFTLTLQAREQHIRRAKATSNICTNQGLLVTAATITMAMLGPEGVRRAAANSMANTRALHEMVIAIPGVRALFARSFFHEFVIELPKPATTIVEVLAKENIVAGVALGEDFPELGDALLVCVTETKTRADLDRFVDALRRAIA
;
A
#
# COMPACT_ATOMS: atom_id res chain seq x y z
N MET A 1 22.39 2.04 34.67
CA MET A 1 21.41 2.24 33.54
C MET A 1 20.06 2.54 34.16
N PRO A 2 19.33 3.59 33.68
CA PRO A 2 18.08 4.01 34.32
C PRO A 2 16.92 3.01 34.20
N PHE A 3 17.06 2.01 33.33
CA PHE A 3 16.04 0.98 33.09
C PHE A 3 16.32 -0.36 33.76
N ILE A 4 17.38 -0.48 34.54
CA ILE A 4 17.66 -1.67 35.35
C ILE A 4 17.38 -1.30 36.81
N PRO A 5 16.21 -1.69 37.36
CA PRO A 5 15.74 -1.20 38.65
C PRO A 5 16.42 -1.92 39.84
N HIS A 6 17.15 -3.04 39.61
CA HIS A 6 17.71 -3.84 40.68
C HIS A 6 19.19 -3.57 40.87
N SER A 7 19.60 -3.36 42.12
CA SER A 7 21.00 -3.35 42.52
C SER A 7 21.58 -4.77 42.64
N GLU A 8 22.90 -4.88 42.71
CA GLU A 8 23.55 -6.20 42.95
C GLU A 8 23.07 -6.86 44.25
N ALA A 9 22.78 -6.06 45.29
CA ALA A 9 22.22 -6.55 46.53
C ALA A 9 20.81 -7.15 46.36
N ASP A 10 19.97 -6.50 45.51
CA ASP A 10 18.62 -6.99 45.18
C ASP A 10 18.71 -8.29 44.39
N VAL A 11 19.62 -8.40 43.42
CA VAL A 11 19.84 -9.61 42.63
C VAL A 11 20.30 -10.74 43.56
N SER A 12 21.26 -10.48 44.47
CA SER A 12 21.73 -11.46 45.41
C SER A 12 20.63 -11.95 46.37
N ALA A 13 19.78 -11.05 46.84
CA ALA A 13 18.65 -11.38 47.69
C ALA A 13 17.61 -12.24 46.93
N MET A 14 17.33 -11.93 45.67
CA MET A 14 16.43 -12.74 44.84
C MET A 14 16.98 -14.13 44.55
N LEU A 15 18.26 -14.27 44.18
CA LEU A 15 18.89 -15.56 43.94
C LEU A 15 18.85 -16.43 45.19
N LYS A 16 19.16 -15.84 46.38
CA LYS A 16 19.06 -16.53 47.66
C LYS A 16 17.63 -16.99 47.97
N ALA A 17 16.62 -16.17 47.68
CA ALA A 17 15.23 -16.54 47.90
C ALA A 17 14.77 -17.67 46.96
N ILE A 18 15.30 -17.74 45.74
CA ILE A 18 15.07 -18.81 44.77
C ILE A 18 15.85 -20.07 45.13
N GLY A 19 16.97 -19.94 45.80
CA GLY A 19 17.85 -21.06 46.20
C GLY A 19 18.92 -21.41 45.17
N VAL A 20 19.32 -20.47 44.32
CA VAL A 20 20.40 -20.61 43.32
C VAL A 20 21.55 -19.64 43.62
N ALA A 21 22.75 -19.95 43.12
CA ALA A 21 23.94 -19.13 43.38
C ALA A 21 24.13 -18.05 42.32
N ARG A 22 23.73 -18.31 41.08
CA ARG A 22 23.94 -17.41 39.92
C ARG A 22 22.71 -17.38 39.04
N ILE A 23 22.60 -16.35 38.23
CA ILE A 23 21.54 -16.21 37.22
C ILE A 23 21.57 -17.37 36.22
N ASP A 24 22.77 -17.82 35.83
CA ASP A 24 22.93 -18.93 34.88
C ASP A 24 22.32 -20.24 35.36
N ASP A 25 22.27 -20.45 36.69
CA ASP A 25 21.70 -21.65 37.31
C ASP A 25 20.17 -21.73 37.09
N LEU A 26 19.52 -20.61 36.77
CA LEU A 26 18.10 -20.55 36.40
C LEU A 26 17.80 -21.20 35.05
N PHE A 27 18.82 -21.45 34.24
CA PHE A 27 18.72 -22.02 32.90
C PHE A 27 19.28 -23.45 32.82
N ASP A 28 19.44 -24.13 33.96
CA ASP A 28 20.00 -25.48 34.01
C ASP A 28 19.15 -26.54 33.30
N GLU A 29 17.86 -26.29 33.12
CA GLU A 29 16.96 -27.13 32.35
C GLU A 29 17.27 -27.11 30.82
N ILE A 30 18.03 -26.11 30.34
CA ILE A 30 18.46 -26.05 28.93
C ILE A 30 19.69 -26.96 28.78
N PRO A 31 19.64 -28.00 27.91
CA PRO A 31 20.81 -28.86 27.65
C PRO A 31 22.03 -28.04 27.23
N ALA A 32 23.19 -28.39 27.79
CA ALA A 32 24.44 -27.65 27.56
C ALA A 32 24.80 -27.51 26.07
N ALA A 33 24.47 -28.52 25.27
CA ALA A 33 24.70 -28.50 23.82
C ALA A 33 23.83 -27.44 23.07
N LEU A 34 22.78 -26.90 23.69
CA LEU A 34 21.92 -25.86 23.14
C LEU A 34 22.23 -24.46 23.70
N LYS A 35 23.08 -24.40 24.76
CA LYS A 35 23.51 -23.10 25.29
C LYS A 35 24.59 -22.51 24.40
N ILE A 36 24.47 -21.23 24.10
CA ILE A 36 25.46 -20.45 23.35
C ILE A 36 25.90 -19.27 24.21
N ASP A 37 27.21 -19.03 24.28
CA ASP A 37 27.77 -17.96 25.11
C ASP A 37 27.56 -16.58 24.49
N ALA A 38 27.52 -16.50 23.16
CA ALA A 38 27.31 -15.25 22.41
C ALA A 38 26.73 -15.52 21.01
N LEU A 39 26.05 -14.55 20.49
CA LEU A 39 25.59 -14.56 19.10
C LEU A 39 26.77 -14.18 18.18
N ALA A 40 27.45 -15.17 17.63
CA ALA A 40 28.70 -15.00 16.88
C ALA A 40 28.67 -14.00 15.72
N LYS A 41 27.46 -13.72 15.17
CA LYS A 41 27.27 -12.77 14.04
C LYS A 41 26.66 -11.43 14.47
N VAL A 42 26.42 -11.23 15.76
CA VAL A 42 25.89 -9.97 16.30
C VAL A 42 27.07 -9.21 16.91
N PRO A 43 27.36 -8.00 16.40
CA PRO A 43 28.43 -7.18 16.98
C PRO A 43 28.08 -6.75 18.41
N PRO A 44 29.09 -6.45 19.26
CA PRO A 44 28.83 -5.94 20.59
C PRO A 44 28.04 -4.62 20.54
N GLY A 45 27.34 -4.32 21.64
CA GLY A 45 26.62 -3.05 21.79
C GLY A 45 27.55 -1.85 21.68
N LEU A 46 27.08 -0.81 21.04
CA LEU A 46 27.75 0.48 20.88
C LEU A 46 27.11 1.53 21.79
N SER A 47 27.84 2.61 22.08
CA SER A 47 27.25 3.78 22.73
C SER A 47 26.28 4.50 21.78
N GLU A 48 25.35 5.29 22.32
CA GLU A 48 24.40 6.10 21.53
C GLU A 48 25.11 6.97 20.48
N MET A 49 26.23 7.59 20.86
CA MET A 49 27.02 8.43 19.95
C MET A 49 27.59 7.61 18.78
N GLU A 50 28.12 6.40 19.04
CA GLU A 50 28.67 5.52 18.01
C GLU A 50 27.57 4.99 17.10
N VAL A 51 26.41 4.59 17.64
CA VAL A 51 25.26 4.15 16.84
C VAL A 51 24.76 5.31 15.97
N ALA A 52 24.62 6.51 16.52
CA ALA A 52 24.17 7.68 15.76
C ALA A 52 25.11 8.00 14.59
N ARG A 53 26.44 7.88 14.83
CA ARG A 53 27.45 8.06 13.76
C ARG A 53 27.32 6.98 12.69
N LEU A 54 27.30 5.73 13.07
CA LEU A 54 27.16 4.58 12.17
C LEU A 54 25.90 4.70 11.30
N MET A 55 24.76 5.06 11.90
CA MET A 55 23.51 5.19 11.14
C MET A 55 23.52 6.38 10.18
N LYS A 56 24.17 7.50 10.55
CA LYS A 56 24.38 8.64 9.63
C LYS A 56 25.29 8.29 8.46
N GLU A 57 26.37 7.54 8.69
CA GLU A 57 27.26 7.07 7.64
C GLU A 57 26.52 6.16 6.66
N ARG A 58 25.76 5.18 7.15
CA ARG A 58 24.92 4.32 6.29
C ARG A 58 23.86 5.08 5.51
N ALA A 59 23.18 6.02 6.16
CA ALA A 59 22.20 6.86 5.48
C ALA A 59 22.81 7.74 4.39
N ALA A 60 24.08 8.16 4.55
CA ALA A 60 24.77 8.92 3.53
C ALA A 60 25.14 8.09 2.29
N GLU A 61 25.30 6.76 2.44
CA GLU A 61 25.55 5.83 1.32
C GLU A 61 24.35 5.74 0.37
N ASP A 62 23.11 5.87 0.88
CA ASP A 62 21.87 5.84 0.07
C ASP A 62 21.76 7.06 -0.86
N GLY A 63 22.39 8.18 -0.50
CA GLY A 63 22.38 9.42 -1.28
C GLY A 63 20.98 10.05 -1.41
N THR A 64 20.82 10.88 -2.42
CA THR A 64 19.57 11.53 -2.82
C THR A 64 19.37 11.40 -4.32
N PRO A 65 19.08 10.21 -4.84
CA PRO A 65 18.93 10.01 -6.26
C PRO A 65 17.70 10.72 -6.81
N LEU A 66 17.81 11.15 -8.08
CA LEU A 66 16.64 11.58 -8.83
C LEU A 66 15.81 10.33 -9.16
N ASN A 67 14.61 10.24 -8.56
CA ASN A 67 13.82 9.01 -8.54
C ASN A 67 12.68 9.04 -9.57
N PHE A 68 12.66 8.05 -10.47
CA PHE A 68 11.58 7.74 -11.41
C PHE A 68 11.03 6.31 -11.22
N ALA A 69 11.35 5.66 -10.11
CA ALA A 69 10.71 4.41 -9.75
C ALA A 69 9.32 4.67 -9.16
N GLY A 70 8.40 3.79 -9.51
CA GLY A 70 7.04 3.73 -8.99
C GLY A 70 6.75 2.32 -8.51
N ALA A 71 5.91 1.60 -9.26
CA ALA A 71 5.57 0.21 -8.98
C ALA A 71 4.95 0.01 -7.58
N GLY A 72 3.98 0.87 -7.24
CA GLY A 72 3.19 0.75 -6.00
C GLY A 72 3.61 1.66 -4.86
N ALA A 73 4.78 2.33 -4.94
CA ALA A 73 5.21 3.35 -3.99
C ALA A 73 5.72 4.59 -4.74
N TYR A 74 5.27 5.78 -4.35
CA TYR A 74 5.38 6.96 -5.17
C TYR A 74 5.92 8.15 -4.38
N GLU A 75 6.91 8.84 -4.94
CA GLU A 75 7.48 10.05 -4.35
C GLU A 75 6.57 11.24 -4.61
N HIS A 76 5.82 11.67 -3.60
CA HIS A 76 5.00 12.88 -3.64
C HIS A 76 5.51 13.93 -2.67
N HIS A 77 5.16 15.20 -2.92
CA HIS A 77 5.49 16.28 -2.00
C HIS A 77 4.67 16.16 -0.72
N ILE A 78 5.35 16.08 0.41
CA ILE A 78 4.73 16.07 1.74
C ILE A 78 4.94 17.45 2.39
N PRO A 79 3.87 18.21 2.70
CA PRO A 79 4.01 19.48 3.38
C PRO A 79 4.76 19.34 4.72
N ALA A 80 5.73 20.22 4.99
CA ALA A 80 6.59 20.12 6.16
C ALA A 80 5.83 20.05 7.51
N ALA A 81 4.66 20.68 7.59
CA ALA A 81 3.83 20.65 8.79
C ALA A 81 3.25 19.25 9.10
N VAL A 82 3.11 18.35 8.10
CA VAL A 82 2.53 17.01 8.31
C VAL A 82 3.33 16.26 9.37
N TRP A 83 4.62 16.05 9.13
CA TRP A 83 5.46 15.30 10.05
C TRP A 83 5.85 16.08 11.30
N ALA A 84 5.86 17.41 11.25
CA ALA A 84 6.00 18.24 12.45
C ALA A 84 4.81 18.07 13.43
N ILE A 85 3.59 17.87 12.92
CA ILE A 85 2.41 17.61 13.72
C ILE A 85 2.35 16.14 14.15
N VAL A 86 2.57 15.20 13.23
CA VAL A 86 2.53 13.75 13.49
C VAL A 86 3.51 13.32 14.58
N SER A 87 4.68 13.95 14.66
CA SER A 87 5.70 13.66 15.66
C SER A 87 5.42 14.23 17.06
N ARG A 88 4.31 14.93 17.25
CA ARG A 88 3.88 15.40 18.58
C ARG A 88 3.39 14.25 19.44
N GLY A 89 3.67 14.30 20.74
CA GLY A 89 3.30 13.25 21.68
C GLY A 89 1.83 12.86 21.68
N GLU A 90 0.95 13.82 21.42
CA GLU A 90 -0.50 13.61 21.35
C GLU A 90 -0.92 12.62 20.26
N PHE A 91 -0.14 12.51 19.17
CA PHE A 91 -0.42 11.61 18.07
C PHE A 91 0.41 10.33 18.11
N TYR A 92 1.73 10.46 18.23
CA TYR A 92 2.60 9.29 18.03
C TYR A 92 2.60 8.34 19.25
N SER A 93 2.21 8.79 20.45
CA SER A 93 2.09 7.94 21.63
C SER A 93 0.76 7.19 21.71
N ALA A 94 -0.24 7.54 20.89
CA ALA A 94 -1.51 6.85 20.84
C ALA A 94 -1.34 5.47 20.19
N TYR A 95 -1.85 4.41 20.88
CA TYR A 95 -1.88 3.07 20.33
C TYR A 95 -3.28 2.74 19.80
N THR A 96 -4.04 1.90 20.49
CA THR A 96 -5.41 1.60 20.08
C THR A 96 -6.39 2.38 20.95
N PRO A 97 -7.31 3.18 20.38
CA PRO A 97 -8.23 4.02 21.14
C PRO A 97 -9.43 3.23 21.68
N TYR A 98 -9.19 2.20 22.52
CA TYR A 98 -10.25 1.40 23.12
C TYR A 98 -11.08 2.16 24.15
N GLN A 99 -10.44 3.03 24.94
CA GLN A 99 -11.11 3.86 25.93
C GLN A 99 -11.56 5.16 25.28
N ALA A 100 -12.82 5.21 24.86
CA ALA A 100 -13.37 6.35 24.14
C ALA A 100 -13.24 7.65 24.94
N GLU A 101 -13.46 7.61 26.25
CA GLU A 101 -13.36 8.75 27.17
C GLU A 101 -11.95 9.38 27.21
N ALA A 102 -10.91 8.59 26.98
CA ALA A 102 -9.50 9.06 26.98
C ALA A 102 -8.97 9.38 25.59
N SER A 103 -9.67 8.96 24.52
CA SER A 103 -9.13 8.94 23.14
C SER A 103 -10.01 9.71 22.15
N GLN A 104 -10.80 10.68 22.59
CA GLN A 104 -11.74 11.38 21.72
C GLN A 104 -11.07 12.04 20.52
N GLY A 105 -9.90 12.67 20.71
CA GLY A 105 -9.17 13.30 19.60
C GLY A 105 -8.69 12.30 18.54
N THR A 106 -8.14 11.16 18.96
CA THR A 106 -7.71 10.07 18.04
C THR A 106 -8.91 9.46 17.32
N LEU A 107 -10.01 9.22 18.02
CA LEU A 107 -11.23 8.69 17.42
C LEU A 107 -11.84 9.66 16.41
N GLN A 108 -11.89 10.95 16.73
CA GLN A 108 -12.34 11.98 15.80
C GLN A 108 -11.45 12.02 14.54
N LEU A 109 -10.14 12.00 14.70
CA LEU A 109 -9.20 11.96 13.57
C LEU A 109 -9.46 10.76 12.66
N ILE A 110 -9.66 9.55 13.21
CA ILE A 110 -10.00 8.36 12.43
C ILE A 110 -11.35 8.53 11.72
N TYR A 111 -12.35 9.11 12.38
CA TYR A 111 -13.64 9.39 11.77
C TYR A 111 -13.52 10.38 10.60
N GLU A 112 -12.69 11.42 10.73
CA GLU A 112 -12.40 12.37 9.67
C GLU A 112 -11.67 11.68 8.49
N TYR A 113 -10.67 10.82 8.78
CA TYR A 113 -10.04 9.98 7.77
C TYR A 113 -11.07 9.13 6.99
N GLN A 114 -11.93 8.40 7.70
CA GLN A 114 -12.98 7.58 7.08
C GLN A 114 -13.89 8.43 6.17
N THR A 115 -14.24 9.63 6.62
CA THR A 115 -15.06 10.58 5.85
C THR A 115 -14.33 11.05 4.57
N MET A 116 -13.04 11.36 4.67
CA MET A 116 -12.24 11.76 3.51
C MET A 116 -12.10 10.61 2.51
N MET A 117 -11.86 9.40 3.00
CA MET A 117 -11.74 8.22 2.15
C MET A 117 -13.04 7.84 1.45
N THR A 118 -14.19 7.92 2.14
CA THR A 118 -15.49 7.68 1.50
C THR A 118 -15.79 8.71 0.42
N ARG A 119 -15.45 9.98 0.64
CA ARG A 119 -15.62 11.03 -0.36
C ARG A 119 -14.71 10.84 -1.58
N LEU A 120 -13.45 10.46 -1.34
CA LEU A 120 -12.46 10.27 -2.39
C LEU A 120 -12.79 9.04 -3.26
N THR A 121 -13.23 7.96 -2.64
CA THR A 121 -13.56 6.70 -3.33
C THR A 121 -14.99 6.63 -3.86
N GLY A 122 -15.88 7.52 -3.41
CA GLY A 122 -17.32 7.44 -3.68
C GLY A 122 -18.03 6.29 -2.97
N MET A 123 -17.37 5.64 -1.98
CA MET A 123 -17.92 4.52 -1.24
C MET A 123 -18.67 4.98 0.02
N ASP A 124 -19.55 4.12 0.56
CA ASP A 124 -20.38 4.47 1.71
C ASP A 124 -19.64 4.38 3.04
N VAL A 125 -18.72 3.42 3.19
CA VAL A 125 -18.02 3.15 4.45
C VAL A 125 -16.55 2.86 4.19
N SER A 126 -15.67 3.44 5.02
CA SER A 126 -14.25 3.10 5.11
C SER A 126 -13.92 2.61 6.52
N ASN A 127 -12.98 1.67 6.65
CA ASN A 127 -12.39 1.33 7.95
C ASN A 127 -11.30 2.35 8.34
N ALA A 128 -10.72 2.15 9.51
CA ALA A 128 -9.64 3.00 10.04
C ALA A 128 -8.32 2.87 9.25
N SER A 129 -8.00 1.74 8.69
CA SER A 129 -6.98 1.36 7.69
C SER A 129 -6.68 -0.13 7.74
N MET A 130 -5.87 -0.57 6.79
CA MET A 130 -5.23 -1.89 6.71
C MET A 130 -3.70 -1.74 6.84
N TYR A 131 -2.94 -2.84 6.77
CA TYR A 131 -1.48 -2.77 6.89
C TYR A 131 -0.83 -2.12 5.66
N ASP A 132 -1.23 -2.56 4.46
CA ASP A 132 -0.77 -2.05 3.16
C ASP A 132 -1.78 -2.40 2.05
N GLY A 133 -1.49 -1.98 0.82
CA GLY A 133 -2.36 -2.25 -0.31
C GLY A 133 -2.47 -3.72 -0.68
N ALA A 134 -1.40 -4.50 -0.53
CA ALA A 134 -1.38 -5.92 -0.87
C ALA A 134 -2.25 -6.75 0.07
N THR A 135 -2.13 -6.50 1.39
CA THR A 135 -2.99 -7.14 2.40
C THR A 135 -4.42 -6.65 2.32
N SER A 136 -4.64 -5.39 1.91
CA SER A 136 -5.97 -4.85 1.65
C SER A 136 -6.69 -5.60 0.53
N LEU A 137 -5.99 -5.93 -0.57
CA LEU A 137 -6.55 -6.77 -1.64
C LEU A 137 -6.93 -8.17 -1.12
N ALA A 138 -6.05 -8.80 -0.36
CA ALA A 138 -6.33 -10.13 0.21
C ALA A 138 -7.56 -10.11 1.12
N GLU A 139 -7.68 -9.12 1.99
CA GLU A 139 -8.85 -8.95 2.87
C GLU A 139 -10.11 -8.55 2.09
N ALA A 140 -9.98 -7.79 0.98
CA ALA A 140 -11.09 -7.51 0.08
C ALA A 140 -11.63 -8.79 -0.59
N VAL A 141 -10.75 -9.69 -1.01
CA VAL A 141 -11.13 -11.01 -1.54
C VAL A 141 -11.81 -11.86 -0.47
N LEU A 142 -11.21 -11.97 0.73
CA LEU A 142 -11.84 -12.68 1.86
C LEU A 142 -13.21 -12.09 2.22
N MET A 143 -13.34 -10.77 2.13
CA MET A 143 -14.60 -10.07 2.36
C MET A 143 -15.63 -10.38 1.26
N ALA A 144 -15.22 -10.36 -0.02
CA ALA A 144 -16.09 -10.70 -1.14
C ALA A 144 -16.65 -12.12 -1.00
N GLU A 145 -15.81 -13.09 -0.61
CA GLU A 145 -16.21 -14.47 -0.34
C GLU A 145 -17.26 -14.57 0.80
N ARG A 146 -17.10 -13.79 1.86
CA ARG A 146 -18.09 -13.75 2.96
C ARG A 146 -19.40 -13.08 2.56
N CYS A 147 -19.35 -12.14 1.62
CA CYS A 147 -20.52 -11.41 1.11
C CYS A 147 -21.31 -12.21 0.08
N ALA A 148 -20.66 -13.10 -0.65
CA ALA A 148 -21.31 -13.98 -1.61
C ALA A 148 -22.18 -15.02 -0.88
N LYS A 149 -23.45 -15.06 -1.21
CA LYS A 149 -24.40 -15.92 -0.50
C LYS A 149 -24.25 -17.40 -0.80
N LYS A 150 -23.85 -17.76 -2.00
CA LYS A 150 -23.55 -19.13 -2.49
C LYS A 150 -22.82 -18.98 -3.82
N GLY A 151 -21.79 -19.74 -4.04
CA GLY A 151 -21.06 -19.73 -5.31
C GLY A 151 -19.73 -20.46 -5.19
N PRO A 152 -19.01 -20.61 -6.27
CA PRO A 152 -17.64 -21.11 -6.23
C PRO A 152 -16.78 -20.09 -5.51
N ARG A 153 -15.85 -20.57 -4.71
CA ARG A 153 -14.85 -19.72 -4.04
C ARG A 153 -13.72 -19.45 -5.03
N ARG A 154 -14.02 -18.57 -5.97
CA ARG A 154 -13.13 -18.25 -7.09
C ARG A 154 -13.13 -16.74 -7.33
N VAL A 155 -11.95 -16.15 -7.47
CA VAL A 155 -11.77 -14.73 -7.78
C VAL A 155 -10.94 -14.57 -9.06
N LEU A 156 -11.37 -13.68 -9.95
CA LEU A 156 -10.64 -13.34 -11.17
C LEU A 156 -9.70 -12.15 -10.90
N VAL A 157 -8.43 -12.32 -11.20
CA VAL A 157 -7.39 -11.31 -10.98
C VAL A 157 -6.54 -11.19 -12.24
N PRO A 158 -6.58 -10.04 -12.93
CA PRO A 158 -5.75 -9.86 -14.11
C PRO A 158 -4.26 -9.76 -13.74
N ARG A 159 -3.39 -10.22 -14.62
CA ARG A 159 -1.94 -10.10 -14.45
C ARG A 159 -1.45 -8.64 -14.45
N SER A 160 -2.25 -7.71 -14.96
CA SER A 160 -2.04 -6.27 -14.84
C SER A 160 -2.25 -5.70 -13.43
N VAL A 161 -2.67 -6.51 -12.43
CA VAL A 161 -2.59 -6.18 -11.01
C VAL A 161 -1.15 -6.37 -10.54
N HIS A 162 -0.69 -5.47 -9.66
CA HIS A 162 0.67 -5.45 -9.11
C HIS A 162 1.17 -6.85 -8.72
N PRO A 163 2.37 -7.30 -9.20
CA PRO A 163 2.87 -8.66 -8.96
C PRO A 163 2.96 -9.03 -7.48
N ALA A 164 3.47 -8.12 -6.63
CA ALA A 164 3.55 -8.35 -5.18
C ALA A 164 2.16 -8.50 -4.55
N TYR A 165 1.15 -7.78 -5.03
CA TYR A 165 -0.23 -7.92 -4.54
C TYR A 165 -0.78 -9.30 -4.88
N ARG A 166 -0.55 -9.79 -6.10
CA ARG A 166 -0.96 -11.14 -6.52
C ARG A 166 -0.24 -12.23 -5.71
N LYS A 167 1.08 -12.09 -5.46
CA LYS A 167 1.87 -12.99 -4.60
C LYS A 167 1.33 -13.01 -3.16
N THR A 168 1.06 -11.85 -2.57
CA THR A 168 0.51 -11.71 -1.21
C THR A 168 -0.89 -12.29 -1.11
N LEU A 169 -1.76 -11.98 -2.07
CA LEU A 169 -3.12 -12.54 -2.14
C LEU A 169 -3.07 -14.07 -2.12
N ARG A 170 -2.31 -14.70 -3.01
CA ARG A 170 -2.17 -16.17 -3.05
C ARG A 170 -1.69 -16.74 -1.72
N THR A 171 -0.72 -16.09 -1.08
CA THR A 171 -0.20 -16.54 0.21
C THR A 171 -1.27 -16.51 1.31
N ILE A 172 -2.03 -15.43 1.40
CA ILE A 172 -3.03 -15.25 2.45
C ILE A 172 -4.24 -16.18 2.26
N VAL A 173 -4.69 -16.39 1.01
CA VAL A 173 -5.88 -17.19 0.74
C VAL A 173 -5.61 -18.68 0.52
N ALA A 174 -4.34 -19.10 0.46
CA ALA A 174 -3.92 -20.47 0.10
C ALA A 174 -4.64 -21.57 0.90
N LEU A 175 -4.87 -21.36 2.20
CA LEU A 175 -5.53 -22.33 3.08
C LEU A 175 -7.02 -22.04 3.30
N GLN A 176 -7.60 -21.13 2.52
CA GLN A 176 -9.01 -20.73 2.63
C GLN A 176 -9.91 -21.39 1.59
N ASN A 177 -9.39 -22.30 0.77
CA ASN A 177 -10.08 -22.92 -0.35
C ASN A 177 -10.66 -21.87 -1.32
N ILE A 178 -9.91 -20.81 -1.61
CA ILE A 178 -10.25 -19.78 -2.58
C ILE A 178 -9.31 -19.96 -3.78
N GLU A 179 -9.87 -20.16 -4.95
CA GLU A 179 -9.14 -20.24 -6.20
C GLU A 179 -8.90 -18.84 -6.75
N VAL A 180 -7.64 -18.44 -6.87
CA VAL A 180 -7.24 -17.20 -7.54
C VAL A 180 -6.95 -17.54 -9.00
N VAL A 181 -7.85 -17.16 -9.88
CA VAL A 181 -7.71 -17.35 -11.32
C VAL A 181 -7.03 -16.11 -11.89
N GLU A 182 -5.73 -16.23 -12.13
CA GLU A 182 -5.00 -15.16 -12.83
C GLU A 182 -5.23 -15.32 -14.34
N PHE A 183 -5.54 -14.22 -15.01
CA PHE A 183 -5.70 -14.16 -16.46
C PHE A 183 -4.87 -13.03 -17.05
N ASP A 184 -4.57 -13.14 -18.34
CA ASP A 184 -3.65 -12.23 -19.00
C ASP A 184 -4.30 -10.91 -19.39
N PHE A 185 -3.48 -9.90 -19.66
CA PHE A 185 -3.86 -8.62 -20.25
C PHE A 185 -3.67 -8.68 -21.78
N CYS A 186 -4.22 -7.72 -22.52
CA CYS A 186 -4.03 -7.63 -23.96
C CYS A 186 -2.57 -7.23 -24.28
N HIS A 187 -1.90 -8.01 -25.12
CA HIS A 187 -0.51 -7.73 -25.51
C HIS A 187 -0.40 -6.80 -26.71
N GLU A 188 -1.44 -6.75 -27.56
CA GLU A 188 -1.44 -6.01 -28.82
C GLU A 188 -2.75 -5.25 -29.03
N GLY A 189 -2.74 -4.33 -30.01
CA GLY A 189 -3.91 -3.53 -30.39
C GLY A 189 -4.23 -2.39 -29.42
N ASP A 190 -5.40 -1.80 -29.60
CA ASP A 190 -5.83 -0.61 -28.85
C ASP A 190 -6.02 -0.87 -27.34
N MET A 191 -6.15 -2.13 -26.94
CA MET A 191 -6.32 -2.53 -25.55
C MET A 191 -5.02 -3.02 -24.90
N ALA A 192 -3.89 -2.94 -25.60
CA ALA A 192 -2.59 -3.42 -25.08
C ALA A 192 -2.26 -2.82 -23.69
N GLY A 193 -1.78 -3.65 -22.80
CA GLY A 193 -1.50 -3.29 -21.40
C GLY A 193 -2.72 -3.24 -20.48
N GLY A 194 -3.92 -3.43 -21.00
CA GLY A 194 -5.18 -3.42 -20.24
C GLY A 194 -6.02 -4.67 -20.49
N ILE A 195 -7.26 -4.63 -20.00
CA ILE A 195 -8.24 -5.71 -20.14
C ILE A 195 -9.25 -5.31 -21.20
N SER A 196 -9.54 -6.23 -22.16
CA SER A 196 -10.66 -6.06 -23.09
C SER A 196 -11.93 -6.66 -22.52
N PRO A 197 -13.01 -5.89 -22.34
CA PRO A 197 -14.32 -6.42 -21.94
C PRO A 197 -14.86 -7.46 -22.92
N GLU A 198 -14.62 -7.28 -24.22
CA GLU A 198 -15.05 -8.19 -25.29
C GLU A 198 -14.29 -9.52 -25.18
N TRP A 199 -13.00 -9.47 -24.91
CA TRP A 199 -12.21 -10.67 -24.68
C TRP A 199 -12.69 -11.42 -23.43
N LEU A 200 -12.91 -10.72 -22.30
CA LEU A 200 -13.49 -11.33 -21.10
C LEU A 200 -14.81 -12.01 -21.38
N ALA A 201 -15.69 -11.37 -22.14
CA ALA A 201 -16.99 -11.93 -22.50
C ALA A 201 -16.89 -13.19 -23.40
N SER A 202 -15.78 -13.36 -24.12
CA SER A 202 -15.51 -14.54 -24.95
C SER A 202 -14.92 -15.72 -24.17
N GLN A 203 -14.46 -15.51 -22.93
CA GLN A 203 -13.85 -16.55 -22.11
C GLN A 203 -14.88 -17.27 -21.23
N ASP A 204 -14.68 -18.56 -21.04
CA ASP A 204 -15.43 -19.35 -20.07
C ASP A 204 -14.64 -19.49 -18.76
N PHE A 205 -14.82 -18.55 -17.87
CA PHE A 205 -14.25 -18.63 -16.51
C PHE A 205 -15.09 -19.51 -15.57
N GLY A 206 -16.24 -20.00 -16.01
CA GLY A 206 -17.25 -20.55 -15.11
C GLY A 206 -17.79 -19.51 -14.14
N ALA A 207 -18.44 -19.94 -13.08
CA ALA A 207 -18.92 -19.02 -12.04
C ALA A 207 -17.75 -18.54 -11.16
N PHE A 208 -17.76 -17.28 -10.74
CA PHE A 208 -16.76 -16.65 -9.86
C PHE A 208 -17.42 -15.65 -8.90
N THR A 209 -16.76 -15.40 -7.76
CA THR A 209 -17.28 -14.54 -6.70
C THR A 209 -17.00 -13.06 -6.95
N ALA A 210 -15.82 -12.74 -7.47
CA ALA A 210 -15.41 -11.36 -7.67
C ALA A 210 -14.42 -11.20 -8.83
N LEU A 211 -14.41 -10.00 -9.41
CA LEU A 211 -13.39 -9.50 -10.34
C LEU A 211 -12.60 -8.38 -9.66
N ALA A 212 -11.27 -8.47 -9.69
CA ALA A 212 -10.38 -7.37 -9.28
C ALA A 212 -10.08 -6.46 -10.48
N ILE A 213 -10.26 -5.15 -10.32
CA ILE A 213 -9.99 -4.12 -11.34
C ILE A 213 -9.01 -3.10 -10.74
N ALA A 214 -7.82 -2.98 -11.31
CA ALA A 214 -6.83 -1.99 -10.88
C ALA A 214 -6.95 -0.71 -11.72
N GLN A 215 -7.05 0.45 -11.06
CA GLN A 215 -7.16 1.75 -11.72
C GLN A 215 -6.31 2.81 -11.01
N PRO A 216 -5.22 3.28 -11.62
CA PRO A 216 -4.52 2.69 -12.78
C PRO A 216 -4.06 1.26 -12.52
N ASN A 217 -3.82 0.47 -13.57
CA ASN A 217 -3.23 -0.84 -13.41
C ASN A 217 -1.70 -0.75 -13.19
N PHE A 218 -1.01 -1.87 -13.03
CA PHE A 218 0.43 -1.92 -12.71
C PHE A 218 1.32 -1.27 -13.76
N PHE A 219 0.87 -1.23 -15.01
CA PHE A 219 1.59 -0.59 -16.11
C PHE A 219 1.31 0.91 -16.22
N GLY A 220 0.53 1.46 -15.29
CA GLY A 220 0.05 2.85 -15.33
C GLY A 220 -1.16 3.07 -16.23
N VAL A 221 -1.57 2.08 -17.00
CA VAL A 221 -2.64 2.13 -18.00
C VAL A 221 -4.02 2.27 -17.33
N LEU A 222 -4.90 3.05 -17.95
CA LEU A 222 -6.28 3.23 -17.50
C LEU A 222 -7.20 2.18 -18.15
N GLU A 223 -7.92 1.45 -17.29
CA GLU A 223 -8.89 0.44 -17.71
C GLU A 223 -10.25 1.04 -18.11
N ASP A 224 -11.05 0.32 -18.88
CA ASP A 224 -12.48 0.63 -19.05
C ASP A 224 -13.27 0.09 -17.84
N VAL A 225 -13.17 0.84 -16.75
CA VAL A 225 -13.73 0.42 -15.45
C VAL A 225 -15.24 0.27 -15.48
N ASP A 226 -15.92 1.02 -16.34
CA ASP A 226 -17.39 0.96 -16.47
C ASP A 226 -17.81 -0.35 -17.11
N ALA A 227 -17.25 -0.67 -18.27
CA ALA A 227 -17.55 -1.91 -18.98
C ALA A 227 -17.16 -3.15 -18.17
N LEU A 228 -16.00 -3.12 -17.51
CA LEU A 228 -15.53 -4.23 -16.66
C LEU A 228 -16.43 -4.44 -15.43
N THR A 229 -16.89 -3.35 -14.80
CA THR A 229 -17.80 -3.41 -13.65
C THR A 229 -19.16 -3.98 -14.07
N ASP A 230 -19.72 -3.50 -15.16
CA ASP A 230 -21.01 -3.97 -15.66
C ASP A 230 -20.95 -5.43 -16.12
N TRP A 231 -19.83 -5.84 -16.76
CA TRP A 231 -19.62 -7.24 -17.12
C TRP A 231 -19.56 -8.16 -15.89
N ALA A 232 -18.81 -7.78 -14.84
CA ALA A 232 -18.74 -8.57 -13.62
C ALA A 232 -20.10 -8.71 -12.94
N HIS A 233 -20.85 -7.60 -12.83
CA HIS A 233 -22.19 -7.62 -12.23
C HIS A 233 -23.19 -8.43 -13.06
N ALA A 234 -23.12 -8.39 -14.39
CA ALA A 234 -23.95 -9.21 -15.27
C ALA A 234 -23.69 -10.72 -15.06
N ASN A 235 -22.48 -11.10 -14.66
CA ASN A 235 -22.11 -12.47 -14.27
C ASN A 235 -22.43 -12.79 -12.79
N GLY A 236 -23.07 -11.89 -12.06
CA GLY A 236 -23.45 -12.08 -10.64
C GLY A 236 -22.27 -11.97 -9.66
N ALA A 237 -21.13 -11.49 -10.10
CA ALA A 237 -19.93 -11.33 -9.30
C ALA A 237 -19.83 -9.94 -8.66
N LEU A 238 -19.06 -9.82 -7.58
CA LEU A 238 -18.72 -8.55 -6.96
C LEU A 238 -17.51 -7.91 -7.66
N VAL A 239 -17.39 -6.59 -7.56
CA VAL A 239 -16.25 -5.85 -8.08
C VAL A 239 -15.38 -5.34 -6.94
N ILE A 240 -14.09 -5.66 -7.00
CA ILE A 240 -13.05 -5.15 -6.10
C ILE A 240 -12.21 -4.16 -6.90
N GLY A 241 -12.38 -2.85 -6.61
CA GLY A 241 -11.53 -1.80 -7.17
C GLY A 241 -10.22 -1.69 -6.40
N ILE A 242 -9.08 -1.75 -7.10
CA ILE A 242 -7.75 -1.51 -6.54
C ILE A 242 -7.30 -0.13 -7.04
N VAL A 243 -7.05 0.81 -6.13
CA VAL A 243 -6.85 2.22 -6.52
C VAL A 243 -5.58 2.81 -5.92
N ASN A 244 -5.00 3.76 -6.67
CA ASN A 244 -4.09 4.75 -6.11
C ASN A 244 -4.96 5.94 -5.64
N PRO A 245 -4.94 6.32 -4.35
CA PRO A 245 -5.85 7.33 -3.84
C PRO A 245 -5.64 8.72 -4.46
N LEU A 246 -4.41 9.08 -4.85
CA LEU A 246 -4.17 10.36 -5.51
C LEU A 246 -4.79 10.41 -6.90
N SER A 247 -4.83 9.29 -7.63
CA SER A 247 -5.45 9.22 -8.96
C SER A 247 -6.94 9.55 -8.95
N LEU A 248 -7.62 9.27 -7.83
CA LEU A 248 -9.06 9.51 -7.68
C LEU A 248 -9.44 10.99 -7.69
N ALA A 249 -8.45 11.90 -7.52
CA ALA A 249 -8.68 13.33 -7.69
C ALA A 249 -8.77 13.77 -9.18
N ALA A 250 -8.41 12.87 -10.11
CA ALA A 250 -8.44 13.11 -11.56
C ALA A 250 -9.26 12.08 -12.34
N LEU A 251 -9.47 10.89 -11.77
CA LEU A 251 -10.16 9.76 -12.39
C LEU A 251 -11.52 9.52 -11.71
N LYS A 252 -12.40 8.85 -12.44
CA LYS A 252 -13.71 8.44 -11.93
C LYS A 252 -13.57 7.56 -10.69
N PRO A 253 -14.20 7.92 -9.55
CA PRO A 253 -14.07 7.14 -8.31
C PRO A 253 -14.82 5.80 -8.43
N PRO A 254 -14.37 4.74 -7.73
CA PRO A 254 -15.02 3.42 -7.80
C PRO A 254 -16.49 3.40 -7.41
N GLY A 255 -16.93 4.31 -6.55
CA GLY A 255 -18.34 4.49 -6.20
C GLY A 255 -19.23 4.97 -7.34
N GLU A 256 -18.63 5.25 -8.51
CA GLU A 256 -19.33 5.69 -9.72
C GLU A 256 -19.08 4.79 -10.94
N TRP A 257 -18.31 3.68 -10.79
CA TRP A 257 -18.02 2.77 -11.91
C TRP A 257 -19.24 2.00 -12.37
N GLY A 258 -19.41 1.88 -13.70
CA GLY A 258 -20.51 1.16 -14.30
C GLY A 258 -21.89 1.67 -13.86
N ALA A 259 -22.91 0.85 -14.04
CA ALA A 259 -24.28 1.19 -13.69
C ALA A 259 -24.56 1.15 -12.17
N THR A 260 -23.80 0.38 -11.40
CA THR A 260 -24.11 0.12 -9.97
C THR A 260 -22.90 0.28 -9.02
N ALA A 261 -21.80 0.86 -9.43
CA ALA A 261 -20.56 1.10 -8.69
C ALA A 261 -19.78 -0.18 -8.32
N ALA A 262 -18.51 -0.05 -7.99
CA ALA A 262 -17.74 -1.12 -7.35
C ALA A 262 -18.34 -1.49 -5.99
N ASP A 263 -18.12 -2.73 -5.52
CA ASP A 263 -18.68 -3.22 -4.26
C ASP A 263 -17.72 -3.05 -3.08
N ILE A 264 -16.42 -3.26 -3.33
CA ILE A 264 -15.33 -3.13 -2.38
C ILE A 264 -14.21 -2.36 -3.06
N VAL A 265 -13.52 -1.50 -2.33
CA VAL A 265 -12.38 -0.73 -2.81
C VAL A 265 -11.22 -0.95 -1.86
N CYS A 266 -10.04 -1.22 -2.42
CA CYS A 266 -8.79 -1.36 -1.67
C CYS A 266 -7.64 -0.66 -2.39
N GLY A 267 -6.51 -0.51 -1.73
CA GLY A 267 -5.31 0.09 -2.31
C GLY A 267 -4.30 0.46 -1.24
N ASP A 268 -3.18 1.03 -1.67
CA ASP A 268 -2.18 1.56 -0.77
C ASP A 268 -2.36 3.07 -0.56
N GLY A 269 -2.33 3.50 0.67
CA GLY A 269 -2.51 4.90 1.05
C GLY A 269 -1.23 5.73 1.07
N GLN A 270 -0.07 5.15 0.76
CA GLN A 270 1.24 5.79 0.80
C GLN A 270 1.26 7.17 0.12
N PRO A 271 0.62 7.39 -1.06
CA PRO A 271 0.64 8.68 -1.74
C PRO A 271 0.08 9.85 -0.92
N LEU A 272 -0.66 9.58 0.13
CA LEU A 272 -1.28 10.59 0.99
C LEU A 272 -0.39 10.97 2.18
N GLY A 273 0.80 11.51 1.92
CA GLY A 273 1.66 12.10 2.96
C GLY A 273 2.59 11.13 3.69
N VAL A 274 2.78 9.93 3.16
CA VAL A 274 3.73 8.96 3.70
C VAL A 274 5.00 8.94 2.83
N PRO A 275 6.20 9.14 3.41
CA PRO A 275 7.44 9.06 2.65
C PRO A 275 7.71 7.63 2.19
N LEU A 276 8.59 7.47 1.18
CA LEU A 276 8.99 6.15 0.67
C LEU A 276 9.66 5.27 1.74
N SER A 277 10.44 5.87 2.62
CA SER A 277 11.07 5.25 3.80
C SER A 277 11.73 3.90 3.50
N SER A 278 12.39 3.79 2.35
CA SER A 278 13.10 2.57 1.89
C SER A 278 12.23 1.29 1.95
N GLY A 279 10.93 1.42 1.68
CA GLY A 279 9.99 0.29 1.63
C GLY A 279 8.94 0.26 2.74
N GLY A 280 8.73 1.34 3.45
CA GLY A 280 7.64 1.45 4.42
C GLY A 280 8.07 1.74 5.87
N PRO A 281 7.13 1.62 6.81
CA PRO A 281 5.76 1.10 6.64
C PRO A 281 4.86 2.02 5.82
N TYR A 282 3.83 1.44 5.19
CA TYR A 282 2.77 2.15 4.52
C TYR A 282 1.43 1.90 5.23
N PHE A 283 0.29 2.24 4.61
CA PHE A 283 -1.01 1.86 5.14
C PHE A 283 -1.96 1.47 4.00
N GLY A 284 -2.86 0.54 4.29
CA GLY A 284 -3.84 0.07 3.33
C GLY A 284 -5.18 0.78 3.46
N ILE A 285 -5.84 0.97 2.35
CA ILE A 285 -7.20 1.49 2.23
C ILE A 285 -8.15 0.34 2.06
N LEU A 286 -9.30 0.37 2.76
CA LEU A 286 -10.40 -0.55 2.51
C LEU A 286 -11.73 0.14 2.76
N ALA A 287 -12.57 0.17 1.72
CA ALA A 287 -13.90 0.78 1.75
C ALA A 287 -14.92 -0.11 1.04
N CYS A 288 -16.20 0.06 1.33
CA CYS A 288 -17.24 -0.75 0.75
C CYS A 288 -18.60 -0.05 0.72
N LYS A 289 -19.55 -0.64 -0.03
CA LYS A 289 -20.97 -0.29 0.06
C LYS A 289 -21.54 -0.58 1.44
N GLN A 290 -22.46 0.25 1.92
CA GLN A 290 -23.12 0.14 3.24
C GLN A 290 -23.67 -1.28 3.53
N LYS A 291 -24.22 -1.95 2.53
CA LYS A 291 -24.79 -3.31 2.69
C LYS A 291 -23.77 -4.34 3.18
N PHE A 292 -22.48 -4.08 3.01
CA PHE A 292 -21.38 -4.98 3.35
C PHE A 292 -20.62 -4.61 4.62
N VAL A 293 -20.95 -3.51 5.30
CA VAL A 293 -20.22 -2.98 6.45
C VAL A 293 -19.98 -4.02 7.56
N ARG A 294 -20.89 -4.98 7.75
CA ARG A 294 -20.73 -6.05 8.75
C ARG A 294 -19.64 -7.07 8.39
N GLN A 295 -19.17 -7.09 7.18
CA GLN A 295 -18.09 -7.96 6.70
C GLN A 295 -16.77 -7.21 6.50
N LEU A 296 -16.77 -5.88 6.64
CA LEU A 296 -15.59 -5.04 6.50
C LEU A 296 -14.61 -5.35 7.64
N PRO A 297 -13.38 -5.80 7.38
CA PRO A 297 -12.37 -6.00 8.41
C PRO A 297 -11.83 -4.69 8.97
N GLY A 298 -11.13 -4.76 10.10
CA GLY A 298 -10.53 -3.60 10.74
C GLY A 298 -11.52 -2.76 11.55
N ARG A 299 -10.97 -1.75 12.22
CA ARG A 299 -11.76 -0.87 13.11
C ARG A 299 -12.60 0.12 12.33
N ILE A 300 -13.75 0.43 12.88
CA ILE A 300 -14.66 1.46 12.38
C ILE A 300 -15.03 2.38 13.54
N VAL A 301 -14.81 3.67 13.38
CA VAL A 301 -15.25 4.71 14.33
C VAL A 301 -16.59 5.26 13.90
N GLY A 302 -17.51 5.37 14.84
CA GLY A 302 -18.82 6.01 14.68
C GLY A 302 -18.94 7.27 15.53
N ARG A 303 -19.78 8.21 15.07
CA ARG A 303 -20.19 9.38 15.85
C ARG A 303 -21.41 9.00 16.69
N THR A 304 -21.42 9.46 17.94
CA THR A 304 -22.49 9.19 18.91
C THR A 304 -22.68 10.39 19.83
N THR A 305 -23.57 10.28 20.80
CA THR A 305 -23.73 11.25 21.88
C THR A 305 -23.55 10.56 23.22
N ASP A 306 -23.03 11.30 24.21
CA ASP A 306 -22.96 10.84 25.60
C ASP A 306 -24.32 10.95 26.31
N LEU A 307 -24.34 10.64 27.61
CA LEU A 307 -25.58 10.69 28.43
C LEU A 307 -26.12 12.12 28.62
N GLU A 308 -25.28 13.13 28.42
CA GLU A 308 -25.63 14.53 28.51
C GLU A 308 -26.02 15.13 27.14
N GLY A 309 -25.99 14.31 26.08
CA GLY A 309 -26.30 14.71 24.72
C GLY A 309 -25.13 15.38 23.97
N LYS A 310 -23.92 15.37 24.54
CA LYS A 310 -22.73 15.92 23.90
C LYS A 310 -22.21 14.95 22.83
N GLU A 311 -21.85 15.50 21.67
CA GLU A 311 -21.26 14.70 20.57
C GLU A 311 -19.91 14.10 20.99
N GLY A 312 -19.69 12.84 20.57
CA GLY A 312 -18.45 12.11 20.77
C GLY A 312 -18.28 11.00 19.75
N PHE A 313 -17.15 10.31 19.83
CA PHE A 313 -16.74 9.27 18.92
C PHE A 313 -16.43 7.97 19.66
N THR A 314 -16.72 6.82 19.04
CA THR A 314 -16.45 5.52 19.65
C THR A 314 -16.19 4.47 18.58
N LEU A 315 -15.47 3.40 18.95
CA LEU A 315 -15.36 2.22 18.11
C LEU A 315 -16.73 1.52 17.99
N THR A 316 -17.09 1.14 16.76
CA THR A 316 -18.38 0.48 16.48
C THR A 316 -18.16 -0.92 15.89
N LEU A 317 -19.22 -1.74 15.93
CA LEU A 317 -19.21 -3.09 15.35
C LEU A 317 -18.04 -3.96 15.85
N GLN A 318 -17.51 -3.73 17.03
CA GLN A 318 -16.32 -4.39 17.59
C GLN A 318 -16.48 -5.92 17.72
N ALA A 319 -17.72 -6.42 17.78
CA ALA A 319 -18.01 -7.86 17.84
C ALA A 319 -17.46 -8.67 16.65
N ARG A 320 -16.94 -8.01 15.58
CA ARG A 320 -16.27 -8.66 14.43
C ARG A 320 -14.78 -8.90 14.69
N GLU A 321 -14.18 -8.20 15.66
CA GLU A 321 -12.73 -8.15 15.85
C GLU A 321 -12.21 -9.35 16.65
N GLN A 322 -10.93 -9.69 16.48
CA GLN A 322 -10.31 -10.89 17.05
C GLN A 322 -10.25 -10.86 18.58
N HIS A 323 -10.09 -9.71 19.21
CA HIS A 323 -10.03 -9.60 20.68
C HIS A 323 -11.36 -9.97 21.35
N ILE A 324 -12.47 -9.96 20.61
CA ILE A 324 -13.79 -10.40 21.07
C ILE A 324 -14.12 -11.80 20.53
N ARG A 325 -14.02 -12.01 19.22
CA ARG A 325 -14.45 -13.24 18.55
C ARG A 325 -13.41 -14.34 18.48
N ARG A 326 -12.15 -14.05 18.75
CA ARG A 326 -11.03 -15.01 18.68
C ARG A 326 -10.98 -15.71 17.31
N ALA A 327 -10.98 -17.04 17.28
CA ALA A 327 -10.97 -17.84 16.04
C ALA A 327 -12.17 -17.60 15.09
N LYS A 328 -13.25 -16.98 15.58
CA LYS A 328 -14.46 -16.65 14.79
C LYS A 328 -14.48 -15.19 14.33
N ALA A 329 -13.38 -14.48 14.48
CA ALA A 329 -13.27 -13.08 14.01
C ALA A 329 -13.43 -12.99 12.48
N THR A 330 -13.88 -11.83 12.02
CA THR A 330 -14.03 -11.55 10.58
C THR A 330 -12.70 -11.58 9.86
N SER A 331 -11.60 -11.17 10.53
CA SER A 331 -10.26 -11.11 10.00
C SER A 331 -9.22 -11.32 11.10
N ASN A 332 -7.99 -11.65 10.70
CA ASN A 332 -6.81 -11.69 11.59
C ASN A 332 -6.19 -10.31 11.82
N ILE A 333 -6.68 -9.26 11.18
CA ILE A 333 -6.21 -7.89 11.40
C ILE A 333 -6.43 -7.52 12.86
N CYS A 334 -5.36 -7.05 13.53
CA CYS A 334 -5.40 -6.63 14.93
C CYS A 334 -5.31 -5.12 15.06
N THR A 335 -4.14 -4.55 14.77
CA THR A 335 -3.91 -3.11 14.73
C THR A 335 -3.93 -2.63 13.29
N ASN A 336 -4.10 -1.33 13.11
CA ASN A 336 -3.94 -0.67 11.83
C ASN A 336 -2.67 0.23 11.85
N GLN A 337 -2.43 0.99 10.80
CA GLN A 337 -1.32 1.94 10.68
C GLN A 337 -1.74 3.33 11.17
N GLY A 338 -2.08 3.46 12.44
CA GLY A 338 -2.70 4.68 13.00
C GLY A 338 -1.90 5.95 12.80
N LEU A 339 -0.56 5.89 12.97
CA LEU A 339 0.30 7.07 12.78
C LEU A 339 0.31 7.53 11.31
N LEU A 340 0.35 6.60 10.36
CA LEU A 340 0.33 6.91 8.94
C LEU A 340 -1.04 7.42 8.48
N VAL A 341 -2.11 6.91 9.07
CA VAL A 341 -3.47 7.45 8.88
C VAL A 341 -3.55 8.90 9.40
N THR A 342 -2.88 9.19 10.50
CA THR A 342 -2.77 10.58 11.02
C THR A 342 -2.06 11.46 10.00
N ALA A 343 -0.92 11.01 9.44
CA ALA A 343 -0.20 11.75 8.39
C ALA A 343 -1.09 11.99 7.16
N ALA A 344 -1.82 10.97 6.71
CA ALA A 344 -2.73 11.07 5.58
C ALA A 344 -3.87 12.05 5.83
N THR A 345 -4.48 12.01 7.00
CA THR A 345 -5.57 12.91 7.40
C THR A 345 -5.11 14.37 7.39
N ILE A 346 -3.94 14.63 7.99
CA ILE A 346 -3.35 15.97 8.01
C ILE A 346 -3.01 16.43 6.60
N THR A 347 -2.42 15.57 5.79
CA THR A 347 -2.06 15.87 4.39
C THR A 347 -3.30 16.25 3.58
N MET A 348 -4.35 15.44 3.63
CA MET A 348 -5.60 15.71 2.93
C MET A 348 -6.29 17.00 3.44
N ALA A 349 -6.26 17.24 4.77
CA ALA A 349 -6.82 18.45 5.35
C ALA A 349 -6.05 19.72 4.91
N MET A 350 -4.72 19.65 4.82
CA MET A 350 -3.87 20.77 4.39
C MET A 350 -3.99 21.06 2.91
N LEU A 351 -3.97 20.03 2.07
CA LEU A 351 -4.06 20.17 0.62
C LEU A 351 -5.49 20.57 0.19
N GLY A 352 -6.49 20.04 0.89
CA GLY A 352 -7.88 20.15 0.48
C GLY A 352 -8.15 19.51 -0.89
N PRO A 353 -9.38 19.51 -1.39
CA PRO A 353 -9.72 18.92 -2.68
C PRO A 353 -8.91 19.51 -3.83
N GLU A 354 -8.67 20.82 -3.81
CA GLU A 354 -7.94 21.52 -4.87
C GLU A 354 -6.44 21.14 -4.87
N GLY A 355 -5.80 21.03 -3.70
CA GLY A 355 -4.39 20.65 -3.62
C GLY A 355 -4.16 19.22 -4.10
N VAL A 356 -5.03 18.25 -3.70
CA VAL A 356 -4.95 16.87 -4.15
C VAL A 356 -5.19 16.79 -5.67
N ARG A 357 -6.18 17.54 -6.20
CA ARG A 357 -6.44 17.61 -7.64
C ARG A 357 -5.24 18.17 -8.42
N ARG A 358 -4.59 19.22 -7.90
CA ARG A 358 -3.39 19.81 -8.53
C ARG A 358 -2.20 18.87 -8.52
N ALA A 359 -1.97 18.13 -7.43
CA ALA A 359 -0.92 17.13 -7.36
C ALA A 359 -1.14 16.04 -8.41
N ALA A 360 -2.36 15.49 -8.52
CA ALA A 360 -2.72 14.51 -9.54
C ALA A 360 -2.54 15.06 -10.97
N ALA A 361 -3.05 16.25 -11.26
CA ALA A 361 -2.97 16.86 -12.58
C ALA A 361 -1.51 17.17 -12.99
N ASN A 362 -0.70 17.67 -12.07
CA ASN A 362 0.72 17.94 -12.33
C ASN A 362 1.51 16.63 -12.56
N SER A 363 1.22 15.58 -11.79
CA SER A 363 1.80 14.26 -12.01
C SER A 363 1.48 13.77 -13.44
N MET A 364 0.23 13.82 -13.87
CA MET A 364 -0.17 13.45 -15.24
C MET A 364 0.53 14.29 -16.29
N ALA A 365 0.63 15.62 -16.09
CA ALA A 365 1.27 16.52 -17.04
C ALA A 365 2.77 16.24 -17.19
N ASN A 366 3.48 16.05 -16.06
CA ASN A 366 4.90 15.71 -16.05
C ASN A 366 5.16 14.34 -16.70
N THR A 367 4.30 13.36 -16.41
CA THR A 367 4.39 12.02 -16.98
C THR A 367 4.23 12.04 -18.50
N ARG A 368 3.22 12.78 -19.00
CA ARG A 368 3.03 12.95 -20.44
C ARG A 368 4.23 13.65 -21.10
N ALA A 369 4.73 14.70 -20.47
CA ALA A 369 5.90 15.42 -20.97
C ALA A 369 7.13 14.51 -21.07
N LEU A 370 7.43 13.73 -20.01
CA LEU A 370 8.56 12.78 -20.06
C LEU A 370 8.33 11.68 -21.10
N HIS A 371 7.12 11.11 -21.17
CA HIS A 371 6.77 10.09 -22.15
C HIS A 371 7.05 10.57 -23.59
N GLU A 372 6.57 11.77 -23.96
CA GLU A 372 6.82 12.36 -25.27
C GLU A 372 8.32 12.55 -25.56
N MET A 373 9.09 12.95 -24.54
CA MET A 373 10.54 13.16 -24.68
C MET A 373 11.31 11.86 -24.86
N VAL A 374 10.94 10.80 -24.14
CA VAL A 374 11.68 9.52 -24.21
C VAL A 374 11.36 8.72 -25.47
N ILE A 375 10.12 8.72 -25.95
CA ILE A 375 9.77 8.05 -27.22
C ILE A 375 10.35 8.74 -28.46
N ALA A 376 10.81 9.98 -28.32
CA ALA A 376 11.57 10.68 -29.35
C ALA A 376 13.04 10.22 -29.44
N ILE A 377 13.52 9.38 -28.53
CA ILE A 377 14.86 8.80 -28.58
C ILE A 377 14.86 7.63 -29.57
N PRO A 378 15.78 7.60 -30.56
CA PRO A 378 15.83 6.49 -31.51
C PRO A 378 16.01 5.13 -30.79
N GLY A 379 15.16 4.17 -31.12
CA GLY A 379 15.16 2.83 -30.54
C GLY A 379 14.32 2.68 -29.28
N VAL A 380 13.80 3.74 -28.68
CA VAL A 380 12.82 3.67 -27.58
C VAL A 380 11.40 3.70 -28.15
N ARG A 381 10.53 2.82 -27.65
CA ARG A 381 9.13 2.75 -28.07
C ARG A 381 8.22 2.78 -26.85
N ALA A 382 7.05 3.43 -26.97
CA ALA A 382 5.96 3.22 -26.04
C ALA A 382 5.48 1.76 -26.19
N LEU A 383 5.38 1.01 -25.11
CA LEU A 383 4.92 -0.37 -25.19
C LEU A 383 3.39 -0.42 -25.27
N PHE A 384 2.71 0.50 -24.60
CA PHE A 384 1.26 0.59 -24.58
C PHE A 384 0.81 1.99 -25.07
N ALA A 385 -0.17 2.02 -25.98
CA ALA A 385 -0.68 3.26 -26.57
C ALA A 385 -1.85 3.89 -25.79
N ARG A 386 -2.33 3.21 -24.74
CA ARG A 386 -3.48 3.67 -23.93
C ARG A 386 -3.14 4.86 -23.05
N SER A 387 -4.17 5.55 -22.60
CA SER A 387 -4.05 6.60 -21.58
C SER A 387 -3.48 6.03 -20.29
N PHE A 388 -2.67 6.82 -19.62
CA PHE A 388 -2.00 6.45 -18.36
C PHE A 388 -2.12 7.60 -17.34
N PHE A 389 -1.87 7.28 -16.07
CA PHE A 389 -1.90 8.29 -15.00
C PHE A 389 -0.52 8.91 -14.77
N HIS A 390 0.33 8.30 -13.93
CA HIS A 390 1.66 8.81 -13.59
C HIS A 390 2.77 7.78 -13.78
N GLU A 391 2.46 6.67 -14.43
CA GLU A 391 3.39 5.63 -14.84
C GLU A 391 3.14 5.27 -16.31
N PHE A 392 4.18 4.86 -17.00
CA PHE A 392 4.12 4.34 -18.36
C PHE A 392 5.23 3.34 -18.60
N VAL A 393 5.07 2.47 -19.59
CA VAL A 393 6.05 1.45 -19.96
C VAL A 393 6.67 1.78 -21.32
N ILE A 394 8.01 1.74 -21.36
CA ILE A 394 8.78 1.85 -22.60
C ILE A 394 9.55 0.55 -22.85
N GLU A 395 9.71 0.22 -24.12
CA GLU A 395 10.63 -0.81 -24.59
C GLU A 395 11.96 -0.16 -24.98
N LEU A 396 13.05 -0.76 -24.51
CA LEU A 396 14.40 -0.28 -24.70
C LEU A 396 15.16 -1.12 -25.74
N PRO A 397 16.12 -0.55 -26.49
CA PRO A 397 16.96 -1.30 -27.44
C PRO A 397 18.11 -2.07 -26.76
N LYS A 398 18.25 -1.96 -25.46
CA LYS A 398 19.22 -2.65 -24.60
C LYS A 398 18.53 -3.19 -23.36
N PRO A 399 19.10 -4.22 -22.68
CA PRO A 399 18.49 -4.77 -21.47
C PRO A 399 18.13 -3.69 -20.44
N ALA A 400 16.87 -3.68 -20.02
CA ALA A 400 16.35 -2.68 -19.08
C ALA A 400 17.14 -2.67 -17.75
N THR A 401 17.58 -3.84 -17.27
CA THR A 401 18.42 -3.99 -16.08
C THR A 401 19.75 -3.26 -16.23
N THR A 402 20.40 -3.38 -17.40
CA THR A 402 21.66 -2.66 -17.70
C THR A 402 21.45 -1.14 -17.71
N ILE A 403 20.34 -0.67 -18.29
CA ILE A 403 20.02 0.77 -18.30
C ILE A 403 19.80 1.28 -16.88
N VAL A 404 19.07 0.54 -16.04
CA VAL A 404 18.86 0.90 -14.62
C VAL A 404 20.20 1.02 -13.89
N GLU A 405 21.12 0.07 -14.07
CA GLU A 405 22.46 0.10 -13.45
C GLU A 405 23.33 1.27 -13.94
N VAL A 406 23.25 1.60 -15.22
CA VAL A 406 24.01 2.73 -15.80
C VAL A 406 23.51 4.06 -15.24
N LEU A 407 22.20 4.27 -15.21
CA LEU A 407 21.60 5.50 -14.68
C LEU A 407 21.81 5.63 -13.17
N ALA A 408 21.82 4.52 -12.42
CA ALA A 408 22.12 4.53 -11.00
C ALA A 408 23.51 5.12 -10.69
N LYS A 409 24.53 4.89 -11.54
CA LYS A 409 25.87 5.49 -11.43
C LYS A 409 25.85 7.01 -11.64
N GLU A 410 24.82 7.53 -12.32
CA GLU A 410 24.58 8.96 -12.48
C GLU A 410 23.64 9.54 -11.41
N ASN A 411 23.39 8.78 -10.35
CA ASN A 411 22.48 9.15 -9.27
C ASN A 411 21.02 9.37 -9.76
N ILE A 412 20.55 8.46 -10.66
CA ILE A 412 19.20 8.43 -11.20
C ILE A 412 18.63 7.01 -11.01
N VAL A 413 17.53 6.89 -10.28
CA VAL A 413 16.73 5.66 -10.24
C VAL A 413 15.76 5.71 -11.41
N ALA A 414 16.08 4.99 -12.47
CA ALA A 414 15.46 5.16 -13.79
C ALA A 414 14.03 4.62 -13.90
N GLY A 415 13.64 3.71 -13.02
CA GLY A 415 12.37 2.98 -13.09
C GLY A 415 12.54 1.52 -12.66
N VAL A 416 11.61 0.68 -13.03
CA VAL A 416 11.60 -0.75 -12.69
C VAL A 416 11.65 -1.59 -13.98
N ALA A 417 12.68 -2.42 -14.11
CA ALA A 417 12.78 -3.40 -15.20
C ALA A 417 11.74 -4.50 -15.00
N LEU A 418 10.90 -4.76 -15.99
CA LEU A 418 9.74 -5.65 -15.87
C LEU A 418 10.04 -7.12 -16.18
N GLY A 419 11.21 -7.45 -16.71
CA GLY A 419 11.53 -8.78 -17.24
C GLY A 419 11.44 -9.94 -16.23
N GLU A 420 11.54 -9.69 -14.93
CA GLU A 420 11.39 -10.72 -13.90
C GLU A 420 9.92 -11.17 -13.74
N ASP A 421 8.98 -10.22 -13.66
CA ASP A 421 7.56 -10.51 -13.45
C ASP A 421 6.78 -10.67 -14.79
N PHE A 422 7.30 -10.10 -15.88
CA PHE A 422 6.69 -10.07 -17.22
C PHE A 422 7.74 -10.34 -18.33
N PRO A 423 8.32 -11.55 -18.40
CA PRO A 423 9.37 -11.86 -19.38
C PRO A 423 8.89 -11.72 -20.83
N GLU A 424 7.59 -11.83 -21.07
CA GLU A 424 6.97 -11.62 -22.37
C GLU A 424 7.04 -10.19 -22.89
N LEU A 425 7.28 -9.19 -22.02
CA LEU A 425 7.42 -7.80 -22.39
C LEU A 425 8.86 -7.41 -22.78
N GLY A 426 9.80 -8.37 -22.77
CA GLY A 426 11.18 -8.13 -23.18
C GLY A 426 11.90 -7.11 -22.32
N ASP A 427 12.61 -6.18 -22.97
CA ASP A 427 13.40 -5.13 -22.31
C ASP A 427 12.55 -3.93 -21.89
N ALA A 428 11.43 -4.21 -21.23
CA ALA A 428 10.47 -3.21 -20.77
C ALA A 428 10.91 -2.55 -19.47
N LEU A 429 10.79 -1.21 -19.42
CA LEU A 429 11.03 -0.38 -18.24
C LEU A 429 9.75 0.38 -17.87
N LEU A 430 9.29 0.20 -16.64
CA LEU A 430 8.22 1.00 -16.03
C LEU A 430 8.82 2.27 -15.44
N VAL A 431 8.33 3.43 -15.87
CA VAL A 431 8.80 4.75 -15.45
C VAL A 431 7.67 5.50 -14.76
N CYS A 432 7.94 6.07 -13.60
CA CYS A 432 7.01 6.88 -12.82
C CYS A 432 7.44 8.35 -12.79
N VAL A 433 6.47 9.26 -12.95
CA VAL A 433 6.72 10.70 -12.81
C VAL A 433 5.62 11.34 -11.99
N THR A 434 6.02 12.04 -10.94
CA THR A 434 5.08 12.74 -10.06
C THR A 434 5.22 14.26 -10.19
N GLU A 435 4.41 15.00 -9.46
CA GLU A 435 4.45 16.47 -9.39
C GLU A 435 5.76 17.01 -8.81
N THR A 436 6.58 16.15 -8.19
CA THR A 436 7.87 16.56 -7.59
C THR A 436 8.95 16.85 -8.65
N LYS A 437 8.77 16.37 -9.88
CA LYS A 437 9.78 16.51 -10.93
C LYS A 437 9.66 17.86 -11.65
N THR A 438 10.79 18.54 -11.79
CA THR A 438 10.91 19.77 -12.56
C THR A 438 11.26 19.47 -14.02
N ARG A 439 11.14 20.46 -14.90
CA ARG A 439 11.57 20.32 -16.29
C ARG A 439 13.06 19.93 -16.40
N ALA A 440 13.91 20.49 -15.57
CA ALA A 440 15.33 20.16 -15.53
C ALA A 440 15.58 18.69 -15.14
N ASP A 441 14.75 18.13 -14.24
CA ASP A 441 14.83 16.71 -13.88
C ASP A 441 14.46 15.80 -15.05
N LEU A 442 13.42 16.17 -15.82
CA LEU A 442 13.02 15.44 -17.01
C LEU A 442 14.09 15.49 -18.09
N ASP A 443 14.66 16.68 -18.35
CA ASP A 443 15.75 16.85 -19.31
C ASP A 443 16.99 16.00 -18.89
N ARG A 444 17.35 16.02 -17.61
CA ARG A 444 18.46 15.21 -17.06
C ARG A 444 18.24 13.71 -17.26
N PHE A 445 17.01 13.22 -17.02
CA PHE A 445 16.66 11.83 -17.25
C PHE A 445 16.82 11.44 -18.72
N VAL A 446 16.26 12.25 -19.63
CA VAL A 446 16.30 12.00 -21.08
C VAL A 446 17.73 11.98 -21.61
N ASP A 447 18.57 12.91 -21.15
CA ASP A 447 19.97 12.98 -21.58
C ASP A 447 20.78 11.78 -21.06
N ALA A 448 20.56 11.35 -19.81
CA ALA A 448 21.16 10.15 -19.25
C ALA A 448 20.73 8.89 -19.99
N LEU A 449 19.43 8.74 -20.25
CA LEU A 449 18.87 7.60 -20.99
C LEU A 449 19.44 7.54 -22.41
N ARG A 450 19.53 8.68 -23.11
CA ARG A 450 20.12 8.77 -24.47
C ARG A 450 21.57 8.30 -24.49
N ARG A 451 22.39 8.72 -23.50
CA ARG A 451 23.77 8.27 -23.36
C ARG A 451 23.87 6.77 -23.06
N ALA A 452 23.01 6.23 -22.21
CA ALA A 452 23.02 4.82 -21.84
C ALA A 452 22.62 3.90 -23.00
N ILE A 453 21.77 4.38 -23.91
CA ILE A 453 21.32 3.63 -25.09
C ILE A 453 22.36 3.71 -26.24
N ALA A 454 23.05 4.81 -26.39
CA ALA A 454 24.09 4.96 -27.40
C ALA A 454 25.23 3.93 -27.15
#